data_83710188806169d82d0e5a73ac85940c
#
_entry.id   83710188806169d82d0e5a73ac85940c
#
_cell.length_a   1.000
_cell.length_b   1.000
_cell.length_c   1.000
_cell.angle_alpha   90.00
_cell.angle_beta   90.00
_cell.angle_gamma   90.00
#
_symmetry.space_group_name_H-M   'P 1'
#
loop_
_entity.id
_entity.type
_entity.pdbx_description
1 polymer ?
#
loop_
_entity_poly.entity_id
_entity_poly.type
_entity_poly.pdbx_seq_one_letter_code
_entity_poly.pdbx_strand_id
1 'polypeptide(L)'
;MNPADWLILQKKVRFGDCDSAGVIHFHNLLKWSHEAWEESIEIYGIPYKDIFPDFSTRKSQIIFPIVNCEANFLAPIKIGDFLKVKIAPHKINTHLFQVNSSFIKNGNKVAEGKIIHCSLDVDSRNKIELPDHLERWIEASNVSTNCLLYTSPSPRDRG
;
A
#
# COMPACT_ATOMS: atom_id res chain seq x y z
N MET A 1 5.61 -12.78 -13.18
CA MET A 1 5.68 -11.34 -12.83
C MET A 1 6.54 -11.17 -11.57
N ASN A 2 7.42 -10.20 -11.60
CA ASN A 2 8.28 -9.90 -10.45
C ASN A 2 7.49 -9.04 -9.45
N PRO A 3 7.59 -9.29 -8.14
CA PRO A 3 6.88 -8.47 -7.13
C PRO A 3 7.14 -6.98 -7.23
N ALA A 4 8.31 -6.57 -7.68
CA ALA A 4 8.60 -5.17 -7.91
C ALA A 4 7.61 -4.54 -8.89
N ASP A 5 7.04 -5.33 -9.81
CA ASP A 5 6.09 -4.83 -10.81
C ASP A 5 4.81 -4.30 -10.17
N TRP A 6 4.41 -4.85 -9.03
CA TRP A 6 3.19 -4.39 -8.35
C TRP A 6 3.44 -3.74 -6.99
N LEU A 7 4.68 -3.80 -6.48
CA LEU A 7 4.99 -3.22 -5.16
C LEU A 7 5.73 -1.88 -5.25
N ILE A 8 6.17 -1.47 -6.42
CA ILE A 8 6.85 -0.20 -6.61
C ILE A 8 6.03 0.63 -7.59
N LEU A 9 5.40 1.68 -7.06
CA LEU A 9 4.56 2.58 -7.84
C LEU A 9 5.26 3.94 -7.95
N GLN A 10 4.72 4.82 -8.76
CA GLN A 10 5.32 6.15 -8.96
C GLN A 10 4.29 7.23 -8.71
N LYS A 11 4.75 8.35 -8.18
CA LYS A 11 3.90 9.50 -7.92
C LYS A 11 4.66 10.78 -8.19
N LYS A 12 4.11 11.63 -9.05
CA LYS A 12 4.61 12.99 -9.24
C LYS A 12 3.82 13.93 -8.37
N VAL A 13 4.51 14.75 -7.59
CA VAL A 13 3.87 15.76 -6.74
C VAL A 13 3.43 16.93 -7.61
N ARG A 14 2.15 17.25 -7.59
CA ARG A 14 1.56 18.30 -8.40
C ARG A 14 1.21 19.50 -7.54
N PHE A 15 0.96 20.65 -8.20
CA PHE A 15 0.64 21.88 -7.50
C PHE A 15 -0.59 21.71 -6.58
N GLY A 16 -1.62 21.01 -7.05
CA GLY A 16 -2.83 20.77 -6.27
C GLY A 16 -2.62 19.94 -5.00
N ASP A 17 -1.48 19.25 -4.89
CA ASP A 17 -1.15 18.44 -3.72
C ASP A 17 -0.50 19.27 -2.61
N CYS A 18 -0.20 20.55 -2.89
CA CYS A 18 0.65 21.38 -2.06
C CYS A 18 -0.09 22.58 -1.47
N ASP A 19 0.46 23.11 -0.39
CA ASP A 19 0.01 24.36 0.17
C ASP A 19 0.65 25.55 -0.58
N SER A 20 0.40 26.77 -0.11
CA SER A 20 0.92 27.96 -0.77
C SER A 20 2.45 28.07 -0.72
N ALA A 21 3.11 27.30 0.14
CA ALA A 21 4.57 27.26 0.22
C ALA A 21 5.18 26.19 -0.69
N GLY A 22 4.36 25.45 -1.45
CA GLY A 22 4.83 24.41 -2.35
C GLY A 22 5.19 23.09 -1.68
N VAL A 23 4.80 22.92 -0.42
CA VAL A 23 5.02 21.68 0.34
C VAL A 23 3.72 20.92 0.42
N ILE A 24 3.75 19.60 0.30
CA ILE A 24 2.52 18.81 0.26
C ILE A 24 1.72 18.94 1.55
N HIS A 25 0.39 18.88 1.41
CA HIS A 25 -0.50 18.72 2.56
C HIS A 25 -0.26 17.34 3.14
N PHE A 26 -0.14 17.24 4.46
CA PHE A 26 0.25 15.98 5.10
C PHE A 26 -0.73 14.83 4.81
N HIS A 27 -2.02 15.13 4.65
CA HIS A 27 -3.02 14.09 4.40
C HIS A 27 -2.79 13.37 3.06
N ASN A 28 -2.09 14.01 2.10
CA ASN A 28 -1.81 13.40 0.83
C ASN A 28 -0.90 12.18 0.96
N LEU A 29 -0.08 12.11 2.00
CA LEU A 29 0.78 10.96 2.21
C LEU A 29 -0.04 9.69 2.41
N LEU A 30 -1.09 9.75 3.22
CA LEU A 30 -1.98 8.61 3.44
C LEU A 30 -2.84 8.31 2.22
N LYS A 31 -3.29 9.34 1.52
CA LYS A 31 -4.04 9.17 0.28
C LYS A 31 -3.20 8.44 -0.76
N TRP A 32 -1.95 8.84 -0.93
CA TRP A 32 -1.05 8.21 -1.90
C TRP A 32 -0.69 6.79 -1.49
N SER A 33 -0.54 6.53 -0.19
CA SER A 33 -0.35 5.17 0.31
C SER A 33 -1.51 4.27 -0.07
N HIS A 34 -2.73 4.76 0.10
CA HIS A 34 -3.93 4.00 -0.24
C HIS A 34 -4.04 3.80 -1.75
N GLU A 35 -3.76 4.84 -2.53
CA GLU A 35 -3.79 4.75 -3.99
C GLU A 35 -2.76 3.74 -4.50
N ALA A 36 -1.58 3.70 -3.88
CA ALA A 36 -0.55 2.74 -4.25
C ALA A 36 -1.01 1.30 -3.97
N TRP A 37 -1.71 1.07 -2.88
CA TRP A 37 -2.31 -0.22 -2.57
C TRP A 37 -3.34 -0.61 -3.63
N GLU A 38 -4.23 0.29 -3.99
CA GLU A 38 -5.23 0.05 -5.02
C GLU A 38 -4.59 -0.31 -6.36
N GLU A 39 -3.60 0.47 -6.77
CA GLU A 39 -2.91 0.24 -8.02
C GLU A 39 -2.13 -1.08 -8.02
N SER A 40 -1.48 -1.39 -6.91
CA SER A 40 -0.73 -2.64 -6.75
C SER A 40 -1.62 -3.86 -6.96
N ILE A 41 -2.79 -3.85 -6.35
CA ILE A 41 -3.74 -4.95 -6.46
C ILE A 41 -4.17 -5.17 -7.91
N GLU A 42 -4.44 -4.08 -8.63
CA GLU A 42 -4.81 -4.16 -10.04
C GLU A 42 -3.68 -4.70 -10.91
N ILE A 43 -2.46 -4.21 -10.68
CA ILE A 43 -1.30 -4.69 -11.44
C ILE A 43 -1.05 -6.18 -11.19
N TYR A 44 -1.21 -6.61 -9.94
CA TYR A 44 -1.05 -8.02 -9.58
C TYR A 44 -2.07 -8.90 -10.29
N GLY A 45 -3.26 -8.38 -10.59
CA GLY A 45 -4.26 -9.09 -11.35
C GLY A 45 -5.59 -9.31 -10.65
N ILE A 46 -5.85 -8.60 -9.56
CA ILE A 46 -7.14 -8.67 -8.88
C ILE A 46 -8.00 -7.51 -9.39
N PRO A 47 -9.16 -7.80 -10.01
CA PRO A 47 -10.04 -6.75 -10.51
C PRO A 47 -10.49 -5.82 -9.39
N TYR A 48 -10.53 -4.54 -9.69
CA TYR A 48 -10.92 -3.50 -8.73
C TYR A 48 -12.25 -3.82 -8.04
N LYS A 49 -13.23 -4.29 -8.82
CA LYS A 49 -14.57 -4.61 -8.32
C LYS A 49 -14.60 -5.76 -7.32
N ASP A 50 -13.54 -6.59 -7.27
CA ASP A 50 -13.49 -7.72 -6.34
C ASP A 50 -12.99 -7.30 -4.96
N ILE A 51 -12.41 -6.11 -4.85
CA ILE A 51 -11.87 -5.59 -3.59
C ILE A 51 -12.73 -4.44 -3.07
N PHE A 52 -13.18 -3.56 -3.96
CA PHE A 52 -13.91 -2.36 -3.53
C PHE A 52 -15.40 -2.50 -3.81
N PRO A 53 -16.24 -2.10 -2.87
CA PRO A 53 -17.68 -2.33 -2.98
C PRO A 53 -18.30 -1.59 -4.16
N ASP A 54 -19.18 -2.28 -4.86
CA ASP A 54 -20.03 -1.69 -5.88
C ASP A 54 -21.47 -1.75 -5.39
N PHE A 55 -21.92 -0.67 -4.80
CA PHE A 55 -23.23 -0.60 -4.19
C PHE A 55 -24.38 -0.65 -5.20
N SER A 56 -24.08 -0.54 -6.49
CA SER A 56 -25.11 -0.63 -7.52
C SER A 56 -25.61 -2.07 -7.72
N THR A 57 -24.81 -3.07 -7.42
CA THR A 57 -25.16 -4.47 -7.65
C THR A 57 -25.96 -5.10 -6.52
N ARG A 58 -25.95 -4.51 -5.34
CA ARG A 58 -26.62 -5.01 -4.14
C ARG A 58 -26.19 -6.41 -3.71
N LYS A 59 -25.04 -6.86 -4.14
CA LYS A 59 -24.49 -8.14 -3.69
C LYS A 59 -23.80 -7.94 -2.36
N SER A 60 -23.89 -8.97 -1.53
CA SER A 60 -23.11 -8.99 -0.28
C SER A 60 -21.65 -8.88 -0.63
N GLN A 61 -20.95 -7.95 -0.01
CA GLN A 61 -19.56 -7.67 -0.31
C GLN A 61 -18.75 -7.49 0.96
N ILE A 62 -17.46 -7.69 0.80
CA ILE A 62 -16.50 -7.46 1.87
C ILE A 62 -16.01 -6.02 1.74
N ILE A 63 -15.89 -5.34 2.86
CA ILE A 63 -15.31 -4.00 2.90
C ILE A 63 -14.06 -4.03 3.78
N PHE A 64 -13.16 -3.08 3.53
CA PHE A 64 -11.87 -3.01 4.21
C PHE A 64 -11.68 -1.64 4.87
N PRO A 65 -12.46 -1.34 5.91
CA PRO A 65 -12.29 -0.04 6.59
C PRO A 65 -10.91 0.06 7.22
N ILE A 66 -10.43 1.29 7.29
CA ILE A 66 -9.16 1.60 7.93
C ILE A 66 -9.40 1.67 9.44
N VAL A 67 -8.63 0.89 10.19
CA VAL A 67 -8.73 0.89 11.66
C VAL A 67 -7.56 1.58 12.33
N ASN A 68 -6.47 1.81 11.59
CA ASN A 68 -5.32 2.55 12.09
C ASN A 68 -4.53 3.08 10.91
N CYS A 69 -3.98 4.28 11.03
CA CYS A 69 -3.08 4.81 10.04
C CYS A 69 -2.06 5.73 10.72
N GLU A 70 -0.85 5.74 10.15
CA GLU A 70 0.25 6.58 10.62
C GLU A 70 1.03 7.09 9.42
N ALA A 71 1.62 8.27 9.58
CA ALA A 71 2.49 8.83 8.56
C ALA A 71 3.59 9.62 9.23
N ASN A 72 4.82 9.49 8.71
CA ASN A 72 5.99 10.19 9.21
C ASN A 72 6.73 10.83 8.05
N PHE A 73 7.03 12.12 8.18
CA PHE A 73 7.86 12.84 7.22
C PHE A 73 9.29 12.82 7.73
N LEU A 74 10.22 12.44 6.85
CA LEU A 74 11.64 12.42 7.15
C LEU A 74 12.37 13.57 6.46
N ALA A 75 11.78 14.11 5.38
CA ALA A 75 12.32 15.24 4.63
C ALA A 75 11.15 15.91 3.88
N PRO A 76 11.30 17.18 3.48
CA PRO A 76 10.24 17.87 2.76
C PRO A 76 9.97 17.25 1.40
N ILE A 77 8.68 17.19 1.05
CA ILE A 77 8.21 16.75 -0.26
C ILE A 77 7.56 17.96 -0.92
N LYS A 78 8.00 18.30 -2.12
CA LYS A 78 7.66 19.56 -2.77
C LYS A 78 7.06 19.34 -4.14
N ILE A 79 6.40 20.38 -4.64
CA ILE A 79 5.87 20.39 -5.99
C ILE A 79 6.94 19.97 -7.00
N GLY A 80 6.56 19.11 -7.91
CA GLY A 80 7.46 18.64 -8.98
C GLY A 80 8.32 17.44 -8.60
N ASP A 81 8.35 17.05 -7.34
CA ASP A 81 9.12 15.87 -6.93
C ASP A 81 8.55 14.60 -7.56
N PHE A 82 9.43 13.70 -7.95
CA PHE A 82 9.07 12.34 -8.38
C PHE A 82 9.38 11.38 -7.25
N LEU A 83 8.36 10.63 -6.84
CA LEU A 83 8.48 9.68 -5.75
C LEU A 83 8.29 8.26 -6.25
N LYS A 84 9.12 7.34 -5.75
CA LYS A 84 8.81 5.93 -5.81
C LYS A 84 8.07 5.58 -4.53
N VAL A 85 6.94 4.90 -4.65
CA VAL A 85 6.16 4.48 -3.50
C VAL A 85 6.29 2.96 -3.43
N LYS A 86 7.06 2.48 -2.47
CA LYS A 86 7.23 1.05 -2.25
C LYS A 86 6.26 0.61 -1.18
N ILE A 87 5.48 -0.41 -1.46
CA ILE A 87 4.53 -0.91 -0.48
C ILE A 87 4.89 -2.33 -0.07
N ALA A 88 4.58 -2.66 1.18
CA ALA A 88 4.84 -3.98 1.74
C ALA A 88 3.63 -4.40 2.56
N PRO A 89 2.84 -5.35 2.04
CA PRO A 89 1.67 -5.84 2.76
C PRO A 89 2.04 -6.95 3.73
N HIS A 90 1.35 -6.99 4.87
CA HIS A 90 1.54 -8.01 5.89
C HIS A 90 0.19 -8.44 6.46
N LYS A 91 0.00 -9.74 6.61
CA LYS A 91 -1.18 -10.25 7.30
C LYS A 91 -0.92 -10.17 8.81
N ILE A 92 -1.83 -9.53 9.54
CA ILE A 92 -1.71 -9.44 11.01
C ILE A 92 -2.39 -10.65 11.65
N ASN A 93 -3.62 -10.95 11.22
CA ASN A 93 -4.39 -12.11 11.67
C ASN A 93 -5.42 -12.47 10.60
N THR A 94 -6.43 -13.27 10.94
CA THR A 94 -7.39 -13.76 9.96
C THR A 94 -8.23 -12.65 9.30
N HIS A 95 -8.37 -11.51 9.95
CA HIS A 95 -9.25 -10.43 9.47
C HIS A 95 -8.57 -9.05 9.39
N LEU A 96 -7.28 -8.95 9.71
CA LEU A 96 -6.53 -7.68 9.64
C LEU A 96 -5.31 -7.82 8.77
N PHE A 97 -5.05 -6.82 7.94
CA PHE A 97 -3.79 -6.73 7.23
C PHE A 97 -3.27 -5.29 7.25
N GLN A 98 -1.97 -5.17 7.10
CA GLN A 98 -1.25 -3.90 7.17
C GLN A 98 -0.51 -3.67 5.87
N VAL A 99 -0.55 -2.45 5.38
CA VAL A 99 0.25 -2.05 4.22
C VAL A 99 1.17 -0.93 4.66
N ASN A 100 2.47 -1.20 4.60
CA ASN A 100 3.50 -0.20 4.85
C ASN A 100 3.89 0.46 3.54
N SER A 101 4.13 1.76 3.57
CA SER A 101 4.54 2.53 2.39
C SER A 101 5.82 3.26 2.69
N SER A 102 6.76 3.24 1.73
CA SER A 102 7.98 4.03 1.81
C SER A 102 8.02 4.94 0.60
N PHE A 103 8.21 6.23 0.83
CA PHE A 103 8.28 7.25 -0.23
C PHE A 103 9.72 7.62 -0.45
N ILE A 104 10.22 7.41 -1.67
CA ILE A 104 11.63 7.54 -1.99
C ILE A 104 11.81 8.60 -3.08
N LYS A 105 12.69 9.54 -2.80
CA LYS A 105 13.05 10.63 -3.71
C LYS A 105 14.55 10.58 -3.91
N ASN A 106 14.98 10.44 -5.15
CA ASN A 106 16.43 10.40 -5.49
C ASN A 106 17.20 9.39 -4.64
N GLY A 107 16.61 8.21 -4.43
CA GLY A 107 17.25 7.14 -3.67
C GLY A 107 17.14 7.26 -2.16
N ASN A 108 16.59 8.34 -1.64
CA ASN A 108 16.47 8.56 -0.20
C ASN A 108 15.01 8.46 0.26
N LYS A 109 14.79 7.80 1.38
CA LYS A 109 13.46 7.71 1.97
C LYS A 109 13.10 9.06 2.58
N VAL A 110 12.02 9.67 2.09
CA VAL A 110 11.60 11.00 2.55
C VAL A 110 10.34 10.94 3.41
N ALA A 111 9.62 9.83 3.38
CA ALA A 111 8.43 9.66 4.20
C ALA A 111 8.05 8.19 4.28
N GLU A 112 7.21 7.86 5.24
CA GLU A 112 6.68 6.51 5.37
C GLU A 112 5.26 6.57 5.90
N GLY A 113 4.46 5.56 5.55
CA GLY A 113 3.09 5.43 5.99
C GLY A 113 2.79 4.00 6.39
N LYS A 114 1.75 3.85 7.22
CA LYS A 114 1.24 2.55 7.61
C LYS A 114 -0.28 2.65 7.68
N ILE A 115 -0.97 1.71 7.04
CA ILE A 115 -2.42 1.65 7.09
C ILE A 115 -2.82 0.22 7.45
N ILE A 116 -3.68 0.08 8.45
CA ILE A 116 -4.22 -1.22 8.84
C ILE A 116 -5.68 -1.26 8.46
N HIS A 117 -6.05 -2.32 7.74
CA HIS A 117 -7.42 -2.56 7.28
C HIS A 117 -8.01 -3.77 7.99
N CYS A 118 -9.31 -3.70 8.25
CA CYS A 118 -10.07 -4.83 8.78
C CYS A 118 -10.99 -5.36 7.69
N SER A 119 -11.18 -6.67 7.62
CA SER A 119 -12.10 -7.30 6.68
C SER A 119 -13.45 -7.47 7.37
N LEU A 120 -14.49 -6.85 6.83
CA LEU A 120 -15.84 -6.90 7.37
C LEU A 120 -16.85 -7.27 6.29
N ASP A 121 -17.92 -7.94 6.71
CA ASP A 121 -19.09 -8.09 5.87
C ASP A 121 -19.83 -6.75 5.80
N VAL A 122 -20.18 -6.30 4.58
CA VAL A 122 -20.75 -4.96 4.39
C VAL A 122 -22.11 -4.80 5.08
N ASP A 123 -22.88 -5.86 5.15
CA ASP A 123 -24.24 -5.79 5.72
C ASP A 123 -24.25 -5.96 7.24
N SER A 124 -23.65 -7.04 7.74
CA SER A 124 -23.65 -7.35 9.18
C SER A 124 -22.60 -6.57 9.97
N ARG A 125 -21.57 -6.08 9.30
CA ARG A 125 -20.41 -5.42 9.93
C ARG A 125 -19.60 -6.36 10.81
N ASN A 126 -19.83 -7.66 10.68
CA ASN A 126 -19.04 -8.65 11.41
C ASN A 126 -17.70 -8.85 10.73
N LYS A 127 -16.68 -9.14 11.54
CA LYS A 127 -15.35 -9.47 11.03
C LYS A 127 -15.44 -10.79 10.24
N ILE A 128 -14.76 -10.82 9.10
CA ILE A 128 -14.67 -12.03 8.30
C ILE A 128 -13.24 -12.23 7.87
N GLU A 129 -12.92 -13.45 7.46
CA GLU A 129 -11.57 -13.76 7.01
C GLU A 129 -11.21 -12.96 5.76
N LEU A 130 -9.93 -12.67 5.61
CA LEU A 130 -9.43 -12.03 4.39
C LEU A 130 -9.74 -12.90 3.18
N PRO A 131 -10.20 -12.31 2.07
CA PRO A 131 -10.47 -13.09 0.85
C PRO A 131 -9.20 -13.76 0.33
N ASP A 132 -9.37 -14.93 -0.28
CA ASP A 132 -8.24 -15.70 -0.79
C ASP A 132 -7.35 -14.93 -1.76
N HIS A 133 -7.94 -14.15 -2.66
CA HIS A 133 -7.15 -13.40 -3.64
C HIS A 133 -6.29 -12.34 -2.96
N LEU A 134 -6.78 -11.72 -1.88
CA LEU A 134 -6.00 -10.75 -1.12
C LEU A 134 -4.87 -11.44 -0.36
N GLU A 135 -5.15 -12.59 0.25
CA GLU A 135 -4.11 -13.38 0.92
C GLU A 135 -3.02 -13.79 -0.06
N ARG A 136 -3.39 -14.18 -1.29
CA ARG A 136 -2.41 -14.55 -2.31
C ARG A 136 -1.52 -13.37 -2.70
N TRP A 137 -2.10 -12.18 -2.81
CA TRP A 137 -1.32 -10.97 -3.08
C TRP A 137 -0.31 -10.73 -1.95
N ILE A 138 -0.75 -10.84 -0.70
CA ILE A 138 0.13 -10.66 0.46
C ILE A 138 1.25 -11.71 0.45
N GLU A 139 0.90 -12.97 0.24
CA GLU A 139 1.89 -14.06 0.21
C GLU A 139 2.90 -13.89 -0.92
N ALA A 140 2.41 -13.62 -2.12
CA ALA A 140 3.27 -13.42 -3.28
C ALA A 140 4.25 -12.26 -3.07
N SER A 141 3.79 -11.21 -2.40
CA SER A 141 4.62 -10.05 -2.12
C SER A 141 5.74 -10.38 -1.13
N ASN A 142 5.50 -11.28 -0.19
CA ASN A 142 6.47 -11.60 0.86
C ASN A 142 7.40 -12.77 0.51
N VAL A 143 6.92 -13.75 -0.24
CA VAL A 143 7.75 -14.89 -0.66
C VAL A 143 8.96 -14.42 -1.47
N SER A 144 8.73 -13.48 -2.41
CA SER A 144 9.82 -12.95 -3.22
C SER A 144 10.83 -12.18 -2.40
N THR A 145 10.38 -11.45 -1.38
CA THR A 145 11.26 -10.77 -0.44
C THR A 145 12.14 -11.78 0.28
N ASN A 146 11.55 -12.88 0.74
CA ASN A 146 12.29 -13.95 1.40
C ASN A 146 13.31 -14.59 0.46
N CYS A 147 12.93 -14.82 -0.79
CA CYS A 147 13.87 -15.36 -1.79
C CYS A 147 15.05 -14.43 -2.01
N LEU A 148 14.80 -13.15 -2.09
CA LEU A 148 15.86 -12.15 -2.24
C LEU A 148 16.81 -12.16 -1.04
N LEU A 149 16.30 -12.35 0.16
CA LEU A 149 17.13 -12.45 1.36
C LEU A 149 18.04 -13.68 1.29
N TYR A 150 17.54 -14.80 0.82
CA TYR A 150 18.35 -16.02 0.72
C TYR A 150 19.41 -15.94 -0.37
N THR A 151 19.17 -15.19 -1.42
CA THR A 151 20.13 -15.06 -2.52
C THR A 151 21.10 -13.92 -2.32
N SER A 152 20.88 -13.05 -1.34
CA SER A 152 21.75 -11.93 -1.01
C SER A 152 23.09 -12.45 -0.52
N PRO A 153 24.18 -12.03 -1.08
CA PRO A 153 25.48 -12.43 -0.55
C PRO A 153 25.66 -11.86 0.84
N SER A 154 26.03 -12.06 1.45
CA SER A 154 25.85 -11.68 2.47
C SER A 154 26.22 -11.01 3.25
N PRO A 155 26.45 -11.01 3.55
CA PRO A 155 26.37 -10.49 4.08
C PRO A 155 26.79 -9.54 4.54
N ARG A 156 27.12 -9.11 4.30
CA ARG A 156 27.09 -8.39 4.18
C ARG A 156 26.76 -7.78 3.96
N ASP A 157 26.90 -7.72 3.45
CA ASP A 157 26.29 -7.25 2.89
C ASP A 157 25.55 -6.87 3.22
N ARG A 158 25.87 -6.82 3.57
CA ARG A 158 25.13 -6.68 3.73
C ARG A 158 24.98 -6.08 4.29
N GLY A 159 25.34 -5.69 4.12
CA GLY A 159 25.25 -5.18 4.66
C GLY A 159 24.54 -4.96 4.90
#